data_69886724baa6481ee7d395ca2d3da8a4
#
_entry.id   69886724baa6481ee7d395ca2d3da8a4
#
_cell.length_a   1.000
_cell.length_b   1.000
_cell.length_c   1.000
_cell.angle_alpha   90.00
_cell.angle_beta   90.00
_cell.angle_gamma   90.00
#
_symmetry.space_group_name_H-M   'P 1'
#
loop_
_entity.id
_entity.type
_entity.pdbx_description
1 polymer ?
#
loop_
_entity_poly.entity_id
_entity_poly.type
_entity_poly.pdbx_seq_one_letter_code
_entity_poly.pdbx_strand_id
1 'polypeptide(L)'
;NHTLLVFALVTSFLLVVFTELRRKATGMMAVAPTDAVKLINNDAVVLDTRSAESFSRGHIVGARNVPMDELDGHLEKLARFKNKPVVAVCDAGITSSKAVNKLRNSGFESVYNLKGGMNAWGQAGLPVVSGKKTKSKK
;
A
#
# COMPACT_ATOMS: atom_id res chain seq x y z
N ASN A 1 -14.79 -41.05 23.07
CA ASN A 1 -14.49 -41.04 21.66
C ASN A 1 -13.45 -40.02 21.31
N HIS A 2 -12.23 -40.49 21.11
CA HIS A 2 -11.09 -39.64 20.78
C HIS A 2 -11.16 -39.04 19.36
N THR A 3 -11.97 -39.59 18.47
CA THR A 3 -12.13 -39.10 17.09
C THR A 3 -12.72 -37.71 16.99
N LEU A 4 -13.71 -37.37 17.85
CA LEU A 4 -14.30 -36.03 17.90
C LEU A 4 -13.30 -34.99 18.44
N LEU A 5 -12.50 -35.35 19.44
CA LEU A 5 -11.44 -34.50 20.01
C LEU A 5 -10.34 -34.24 18.99
N VAL A 6 -9.90 -35.26 18.25
CA VAL A 6 -8.90 -35.14 17.19
C VAL A 6 -9.42 -34.24 16.08
N PHE A 7 -10.67 -34.40 15.66
CA PHE A 7 -11.29 -33.58 14.63
C PHE A 7 -11.38 -32.10 15.05
N ALA A 8 -11.76 -31.83 16.29
CA ALA A 8 -11.81 -30.48 16.86
C ALA A 8 -10.43 -29.84 16.93
N LEU A 9 -9.40 -30.60 17.33
CA LEU A 9 -8.02 -30.12 17.37
C LEU A 9 -7.48 -29.79 15.98
N VAL A 10 -7.73 -30.66 14.99
CA VAL A 10 -7.27 -30.44 13.60
C VAL A 10 -7.96 -29.23 12.98
N THR A 11 -9.27 -29.07 13.17
CA THR A 11 -10.01 -27.91 12.66
C THR A 11 -9.58 -26.61 13.33
N SER A 12 -9.35 -26.64 14.63
CA SER A 12 -8.82 -25.49 15.40
C SER A 12 -7.42 -25.11 14.90
N PHE A 13 -6.56 -26.09 14.71
CA PHE A 13 -5.20 -25.87 14.19
C PHE A 13 -5.21 -25.28 12.78
N LEU A 14 -6.02 -25.83 11.87
CA LEU A 14 -6.18 -25.30 10.52
C LEU A 14 -6.73 -23.88 10.52
N LEU A 15 -7.67 -23.57 11.42
CA LEU A 15 -8.21 -22.22 11.55
C LEU A 15 -7.14 -21.23 12.02
N VAL A 16 -6.33 -21.62 13.00
CA VAL A 16 -5.21 -20.80 13.50
C VAL A 16 -4.17 -20.58 12.40
N VAL A 17 -3.78 -21.63 11.70
CA VAL A 17 -2.83 -21.52 10.56
C VAL A 17 -3.40 -20.62 9.47
N PHE A 18 -4.66 -20.78 9.12
CA PHE A 18 -5.33 -19.94 8.13
C PHE A 18 -5.39 -18.47 8.55
N THR A 19 -5.73 -18.19 9.81
CA THR A 19 -5.76 -16.82 10.33
C THR A 19 -4.37 -16.21 10.39
N GLU A 20 -3.33 -16.98 10.76
CA GLU A 20 -1.94 -16.52 10.76
C GLU A 20 -1.42 -16.25 9.34
N LEU A 21 -1.73 -17.12 8.38
CA LEU A 21 -1.37 -16.89 6.98
C LEU A 21 -2.05 -15.64 6.41
N ARG A 22 -3.33 -15.44 6.72
CA ARG A 22 -4.07 -14.22 6.36
C ARG A 22 -3.45 -12.98 7.00
N ARG A 23 -3.11 -13.07 8.27
CA ARG A 23 -2.50 -11.99 9.04
C ARG A 23 -1.12 -11.61 8.49
N LYS A 24 -0.29 -12.61 8.16
CA LYS A 24 1.00 -12.40 7.49
C LYS A 24 0.82 -11.79 6.11
N ALA A 25 -0.11 -12.28 5.31
CA ALA A 25 -0.41 -11.71 4.00
C ALA A 25 -0.87 -10.25 4.09
N THR A 26 -1.67 -9.90 5.11
CA THR A 26 -2.13 -8.52 5.34
C THR A 26 -1.03 -7.64 5.97
N GLY A 27 -0.22 -8.21 6.88
CA GLY A 27 0.88 -7.51 7.54
C GLY A 27 2.11 -7.29 6.65
N MET A 28 2.35 -8.18 5.70
CA MET A 28 3.43 -8.06 4.72
C MET A 28 3.20 -6.94 3.70
N MET A 29 2.02 -6.35 3.70
CA MET A 29 1.66 -5.23 2.82
C MET A 29 2.06 -3.86 3.35
N ALA A 30 2.48 -3.75 4.59
CA ALA A 30 3.03 -2.53 5.16
C ALA A 30 4.56 -2.53 5.03
N VAL A 31 5.12 -1.49 4.45
CA VAL A 31 6.56 -1.31 4.27
C VAL A 31 7.05 -0.07 4.99
N ALA A 32 8.19 -0.19 5.64
CA ALA A 32 8.87 0.95 6.24
C ALA A 32 9.38 1.91 5.14
N PRO A 33 9.57 3.21 5.44
CA PRO A 33 10.07 4.16 4.45
C PRO A 33 11.36 3.74 3.75
N THR A 34 12.29 3.15 4.46
CA THR A 34 13.57 2.67 3.90
C THR A 34 13.37 1.52 2.90
N ASP A 35 12.43 0.62 3.17
CA ASP A 35 12.09 -0.48 2.25
C ASP A 35 11.27 0.02 1.06
N ALA A 36 10.43 1.02 1.27
CA ALA A 36 9.72 1.69 0.19
C ALA A 36 10.69 2.34 -0.82
N VAL A 37 11.78 2.93 -0.36
CA VAL A 37 12.84 3.46 -1.24
C VAL A 37 13.39 2.38 -2.16
N LYS A 38 13.63 1.18 -1.65
CA LYS A 38 14.11 0.04 -2.47
C LYS A 38 13.10 -0.34 -3.55
N LEU A 39 11.82 -0.39 -3.19
CA LEU A 39 10.74 -0.66 -4.16
C LEU A 39 10.66 0.42 -5.23
N ILE A 40 10.76 1.69 -4.85
CA ILE A 40 10.72 2.83 -5.76
C ILE A 40 11.91 2.80 -6.73
N ASN A 41 13.10 2.48 -6.24
CA ASN A 41 14.30 2.32 -7.07
C ASN A 41 14.19 1.14 -8.05
N ASN A 42 13.35 0.17 -7.76
CA ASN A 42 13.02 -0.96 -8.62
C ASN A 42 11.70 -0.76 -9.40
N ASP A 43 11.38 0.47 -9.73
CA ASP A 43 10.27 0.86 -10.61
C ASP A 43 8.86 0.69 -9.99
N ALA A 44 8.73 0.71 -8.66
CA ALA A 44 7.43 0.75 -8.03
C ALA A 44 6.70 2.08 -8.30
N VAL A 45 5.40 1.99 -8.47
CA VAL A 45 4.52 3.16 -8.61
C VAL A 45 4.11 3.65 -7.23
N VAL A 46 4.33 4.92 -6.95
CA VAL A 46 3.86 5.57 -5.72
C VAL A 46 2.51 6.22 -5.97
N LEU A 47 1.52 5.82 -5.21
CA LEU A 47 0.16 6.35 -5.28
C LEU A 47 -0.14 7.13 -4.00
N ASP A 48 -0.18 8.45 -4.11
CA ASP A 48 -0.51 9.34 -3.00
C ASP A 48 -2.02 9.57 -2.95
N THR A 49 -2.62 9.10 -1.87
CA THR A 49 -4.09 9.14 -1.67
C THR A 49 -4.58 10.36 -0.91
N ARG A 50 -3.68 11.29 -0.60
CA ARG A 50 -4.03 12.55 0.07
C ARG A 50 -4.74 13.51 -0.89
N SER A 51 -5.27 14.59 -0.33
CA SER A 51 -5.83 15.68 -1.14
C SER A 51 -4.79 16.30 -2.07
N ALA A 52 -5.23 16.89 -3.17
CA ALA A 52 -4.36 17.60 -4.10
C ALA A 52 -3.57 18.73 -3.42
N GLU A 53 -4.17 19.38 -2.43
CA GLU A 53 -3.53 20.45 -1.65
C GLU A 53 -2.37 19.87 -0.79
N SER A 54 -2.59 18.79 -0.05
CA SER A 54 -1.54 18.13 0.73
C SER A 54 -0.42 17.61 -0.15
N PHE A 55 -0.76 17.02 -1.29
CA PHE A 55 0.20 16.55 -2.28
C PHE A 55 1.07 17.70 -2.81
N SER A 56 0.48 18.83 -3.13
CA SER A 56 1.23 19.98 -3.66
C SER A 56 2.20 20.59 -2.67
N ARG A 57 1.93 20.48 -1.38
CA ARG A 57 2.82 20.98 -0.33
C ARG A 57 4.09 20.15 -0.17
N GLY A 58 4.03 18.88 -0.47
CA GLY A 58 5.18 17.99 -0.44
C GLY A 58 4.76 16.54 -0.67
N HIS A 59 5.45 15.87 -1.57
CA HIS A 59 5.18 14.47 -1.92
C HIS A 59 6.46 13.75 -2.34
N ILE A 60 6.40 12.44 -2.41
CA ILE A 60 7.49 11.60 -2.88
C ILE A 60 7.72 11.85 -4.38
N VAL A 61 8.96 11.94 -4.80
CA VAL A 61 9.34 12.13 -6.20
C VAL A 61 8.72 11.05 -7.08
N GLY A 62 8.04 11.46 -8.16
CA GLY A 62 7.38 10.53 -9.08
C GLY A 62 6.03 10.01 -8.62
N ALA A 63 5.55 10.41 -7.43
CA ALA A 63 4.25 10.00 -6.93
C ALA A 63 3.11 10.53 -7.79
N ARG A 64 2.08 9.69 -7.94
CA ARG A 64 0.82 10.06 -8.59
C ARG A 64 -0.20 10.39 -7.52
N ASN A 65 -0.83 11.53 -7.62
CA ASN A 65 -1.89 11.92 -6.71
C ASN A 65 -3.25 11.41 -7.21
N VAL A 66 -3.83 10.51 -6.45
CA VAL A 66 -5.21 10.06 -6.63
C VAL A 66 -5.87 10.09 -5.26
N PRO A 67 -6.57 11.17 -4.91
CA PRO A 67 -7.27 11.27 -3.64
C PRO A 67 -8.18 10.07 -3.41
N MET A 68 -8.30 9.63 -2.16
CA MET A 68 -9.01 8.39 -1.82
C MET A 68 -10.46 8.35 -2.32
N ASP A 69 -11.16 9.46 -2.28
CA ASP A 69 -12.53 9.62 -2.78
C ASP A 69 -12.64 9.54 -4.31
N GLU A 70 -11.55 9.77 -5.03
CA GLU A 70 -11.48 9.67 -6.49
C GLU A 70 -10.92 8.32 -6.99
N LEU A 71 -10.44 7.48 -6.10
CA LEU A 71 -9.72 6.24 -6.46
C LEU A 71 -10.56 5.32 -7.37
N ASP A 72 -11.82 5.12 -7.04
CA ASP A 72 -12.70 4.23 -7.80
C ASP A 72 -12.85 4.69 -9.27
N GLY A 73 -12.89 6.01 -9.51
CA GLY A 73 -12.94 6.57 -10.86
C GLY A 73 -11.63 6.47 -11.64
N HIS A 74 -10.52 6.17 -10.97
CA HIS A 74 -9.20 6.09 -11.59
C HIS A 74 -8.68 4.66 -11.78
N LEU A 75 -9.41 3.65 -11.31
CA LEU A 75 -8.96 2.25 -11.35
C LEU A 75 -8.66 1.77 -12.77
N GLU A 76 -9.44 2.16 -13.77
CA GLU A 76 -9.20 1.81 -15.18
C GLU A 76 -7.89 2.39 -15.70
N LYS A 77 -7.61 3.65 -15.38
CA LYS A 77 -6.35 4.33 -15.79
C LYS A 77 -5.15 3.72 -15.08
N LEU A 78 -5.32 3.25 -13.86
CA LEU A 78 -4.28 2.62 -13.06
C LEU A 78 -4.05 1.14 -13.44
N ALA A 79 -4.96 0.54 -14.19
CA ALA A 79 -4.90 -0.88 -14.57
C ALA A 79 -3.60 -1.28 -15.28
N ARG A 80 -2.97 -0.35 -16.00
CA ARG A 80 -1.66 -0.55 -16.64
C ARG A 80 -0.53 -0.87 -15.66
N PHE A 81 -0.71 -0.56 -14.38
CA PHE A 81 0.27 -0.81 -13.32
C PHE A 81 -0.02 -2.08 -12.53
N LYS A 82 -0.99 -2.90 -12.90
CA LYS A 82 -1.37 -4.11 -12.16
C LYS A 82 -0.22 -5.09 -11.92
N ASN A 83 0.73 -5.13 -12.86
CA ASN A 83 1.90 -6.03 -12.79
C ASN A 83 3.12 -5.38 -12.13
N LYS A 84 3.02 -4.12 -11.73
CA LYS A 84 4.10 -3.40 -11.04
C LYS A 84 3.81 -3.32 -9.54
N PRO A 85 4.85 -3.29 -8.69
CA PRO A 85 4.67 -2.93 -7.29
C PRO A 85 4.08 -1.52 -7.17
N VAL A 86 3.08 -1.38 -6.31
CA VAL A 86 2.43 -0.09 -6.00
C VAL A 86 2.59 0.19 -4.52
N VAL A 87 3.06 1.35 -4.17
CA VAL A 87 3.15 1.84 -2.78
C VAL A 87 2.09 2.92 -2.59
N ALA A 88 1.08 2.62 -1.80
CA ALA A 88 0.04 3.58 -1.43
C ALA A 88 0.48 4.41 -0.23
N VAL A 89 0.26 5.71 -0.30
CA VAL A 89 0.75 6.69 0.67
C VAL A 89 -0.39 7.60 1.11
N CYS A 90 -0.44 7.87 2.42
CA CYS A 90 -1.26 8.93 3.01
C CYS A 90 -0.47 9.62 4.12
N ASP A 91 -1.10 10.41 4.98
CA ASP A 91 -0.39 11.13 6.05
C ASP A 91 0.20 10.19 7.12
N ALA A 92 -0.61 9.24 7.62
CA ALA A 92 -0.25 8.36 8.74
C ALA A 92 -0.33 6.85 8.44
N GLY A 93 -0.66 6.46 7.22
CA GLY A 93 -0.79 5.05 6.81
C GLY A 93 -2.18 4.42 7.04
N ILE A 94 -3.16 5.17 7.52
CA ILE A 94 -4.52 4.67 7.83
C ILE A 94 -5.40 4.67 6.57
N THR A 95 -5.53 5.81 5.92
CA THR A 95 -6.37 5.95 4.70
C THR A 95 -5.81 5.14 3.55
N SER A 96 -4.49 5.11 3.37
CA SER A 96 -3.83 4.34 2.32
C SER A 96 -4.01 2.82 2.47
N SER A 97 -4.25 2.31 3.67
CA SER A 97 -4.58 0.89 3.85
C SER A 97 -5.91 0.50 3.17
N LYS A 98 -6.87 1.41 3.14
CA LYS A 98 -8.12 1.23 2.39
C LYS A 98 -7.88 1.21 0.89
N ALA A 99 -6.98 2.08 0.41
CA ALA A 99 -6.56 2.09 -1.00
C ALA A 99 -5.89 0.77 -1.40
N VAL A 100 -5.02 0.23 -0.56
CA VAL A 100 -4.40 -1.08 -0.76
C VAL A 100 -5.46 -2.17 -0.96
N ASN A 101 -6.46 -2.23 -0.09
CA ASN A 101 -7.54 -3.20 -0.20
C ASN A 101 -8.33 -3.06 -1.51
N LYS A 102 -8.67 -1.84 -1.91
CA LYS A 102 -9.37 -1.58 -3.17
C LYS A 102 -8.55 -1.99 -4.38
N LEU A 103 -7.27 -1.67 -4.41
CA LEU A 103 -6.37 -2.04 -5.50
C LEU A 103 -6.21 -3.56 -5.60
N ARG A 104 -6.02 -4.24 -4.49
CA ARG A 104 -5.94 -5.71 -4.47
C ARG A 104 -7.21 -6.36 -4.99
N ASN A 105 -8.37 -5.89 -4.56
CA ASN A 105 -9.66 -6.38 -5.03
C ASN A 105 -9.88 -6.12 -6.53
N SER A 106 -9.16 -5.16 -7.09
CA SER A 106 -9.21 -4.80 -8.51
C SER A 106 -8.15 -5.53 -9.35
N GLY A 107 -7.42 -6.49 -8.78
CA GLY A 107 -6.48 -7.35 -9.50
C GLY A 107 -5.02 -6.90 -9.49
N PHE A 108 -4.66 -5.93 -8.65
CA PHE A 108 -3.26 -5.53 -8.44
C PHE A 108 -2.54 -6.61 -7.62
N GLU A 109 -1.41 -7.10 -8.12
CA GLU A 109 -0.70 -8.24 -7.53
C GLU A 109 0.15 -7.86 -6.31
N SER A 110 0.86 -6.74 -6.40
CA SER A 110 1.84 -6.30 -5.40
C SER A 110 1.51 -4.88 -4.94
N VAL A 111 0.73 -4.75 -3.89
CA VAL A 111 0.34 -3.45 -3.34
C VAL A 111 0.81 -3.37 -1.89
N TYR A 112 1.52 -2.30 -1.59
CA TYR A 112 2.09 -2.03 -0.27
C TYR A 112 1.54 -0.74 0.30
N ASN A 113 1.40 -0.71 1.62
CA ASN A 113 1.07 0.49 2.36
C ASN A 113 2.34 1.07 2.98
N LEU A 114 2.60 2.34 2.77
CA LEU A 114 3.71 3.03 3.44
C LEU A 114 3.40 3.17 4.93
N LYS A 115 4.12 2.43 5.74
CA LYS A 115 3.95 2.44 7.20
C LYS A 115 4.24 3.82 7.77
N GLY A 116 3.26 4.38 8.49
CA GLY A 116 3.34 5.73 9.04
C GLY A 116 3.20 6.85 8.02
N GLY A 117 3.00 6.55 6.75
CA GLY A 117 2.73 7.50 5.68
C GLY A 117 3.79 8.58 5.50
N MET A 118 3.38 9.75 5.05
CA MET A 118 4.29 10.88 4.84
C MET A 118 4.90 11.39 6.14
N ASN A 119 4.24 11.19 7.27
CA ASN A 119 4.82 11.55 8.58
C ASN A 119 6.09 10.74 8.85
N ALA A 120 6.05 9.43 8.66
CA ALA A 120 7.22 8.57 8.83
C ALA A 120 8.28 8.81 7.75
N TRP A 121 7.88 9.12 6.53
CA TRP A 121 8.78 9.49 5.43
C TRP A 121 9.61 10.74 5.79
N GLY A 122 8.95 11.78 6.30
CA GLY A 122 9.59 13.00 6.75
C GLY A 122 10.51 12.77 7.96
N GLN A 123 10.09 11.97 8.94
CA GLN A 123 10.92 11.63 10.11
C GLN A 123 12.18 10.84 9.74
N ALA A 124 12.11 10.03 8.68
CA ALA A 124 13.27 9.32 8.14
C ALA A 124 14.22 10.22 7.33
N GLY A 125 13.90 11.52 7.19
CA GLY A 125 14.71 12.47 6.45
C GLY A 125 14.74 12.23 4.94
N LEU A 126 13.76 11.54 4.39
CA LEU A 126 13.71 11.22 2.97
C LEU A 126 13.20 12.40 2.14
N PRO A 127 13.66 12.55 0.89
CA PRO A 127 13.39 13.72 0.08
C PRO A 127 11.92 13.82 -0.34
N VAL A 128 11.40 15.04 -0.38
CA VAL A 128 10.10 15.39 -0.93
C VAL A 128 10.26 16.50 -1.95
N VAL A 129 9.33 16.57 -2.89
CA VAL A 129 9.19 17.65 -3.85
C VAL A 129 7.84 18.32 -3.69
N SER A 130 7.73 19.57 -4.09
CA SER A 130 6.48 20.32 -4.04
C SER A 130 5.98 20.69 -5.44
N GLY A 131 4.67 20.95 -5.56
CA GLY A 131 4.02 21.33 -6.82
C GLY A 131 2.94 20.35 -7.25
N LYS A 132 2.13 20.76 -8.22
CA LYS A 132 0.93 20.02 -8.68
C LYS A 132 1.24 18.79 -9.54
N LYS A 133 2.43 18.71 -10.14
CA LYS A 133 2.86 17.57 -10.96
C LYS A 133 4.32 17.29 -10.73
N THR A 134 4.64 16.07 -10.42
CA THR A 134 6.02 15.60 -10.55
C THR A 134 6.36 15.52 -12.04
N LYS A 135 7.37 16.24 -12.47
CA LYS A 135 7.93 15.99 -13.80
C LYS A 135 8.43 14.56 -13.83
N SER A 136 7.72 13.70 -14.53
CA SER A 136 8.23 12.39 -14.89
C SER A 136 9.52 12.63 -15.67
N LYS A 137 10.65 12.24 -15.11
CA LYS A 137 11.83 12.03 -15.94
C LYS A 137 11.48 10.94 -16.94
N LYS A 138 11.53 11.29 -18.23
CA LYS A 138 11.49 10.33 -19.32
C LYS A 138 12.56 9.26 -19.15
#